data_f22d899a78b22f0054be6969534507f7
#
_entry.id   f22d899a78b22f0054be6969534507f7
#
_cell.length_a   1.000
_cell.length_b   1.000
_cell.length_c   1.000
_cell.angle_alpha   90.00
_cell.angle_beta   90.00
_cell.angle_gamma   90.00
#
_symmetry.space_group_name_H-M   'P 1'
#
loop_
_entity.id
_entity.type
_entity.pdbx_description
1 polymer ?
#
loop_
_entity_poly.entity_id
_entity_poly.type
_entity_poly.pdbx_seq_one_letter_code
_entity_poly.pdbx_strand_id
1 'polypeptide(L)'
;MDPSDHLLSFVTSEDCTMVSVHLDLEGVKLLLKKLTGIREKLEANDCPHTHLFGYNPWDELTQTMLQNQPSENTTVGHVKIYGWNEEWAVRHGLKPSTDPAKD
;
A
#
# COMPACT_ATOMS: atom_id res chain seq x y z
N MET A 1 4.63 -14.43 -15.60
CA MET A 1 4.23 -14.96 -14.29
C MET A 1 2.74 -15.28 -14.30
N ASP A 2 2.37 -16.46 -13.85
CA ASP A 2 0.97 -16.83 -13.69
C ASP A 2 0.37 -15.93 -12.59
N PRO A 3 -0.78 -15.28 -12.84
CA PRO A 3 -1.40 -14.41 -11.83
C PRO A 3 -1.75 -15.13 -10.52
N SER A 4 -1.85 -16.46 -10.53
CA SER A 4 -2.11 -17.24 -9.32
C SER A 4 -0.84 -17.54 -8.51
N ASP A 5 0.35 -17.11 -8.98
CA ASP A 5 1.62 -17.47 -8.34
C ASP A 5 1.91 -16.66 -7.08
N HIS A 6 1.11 -15.67 -6.76
CA HIS A 6 1.33 -14.87 -5.57
C HIS A 6 0.01 -14.55 -4.86
N LEU A 7 0.13 -14.21 -3.58
CA LEU A 7 -0.98 -13.70 -2.79
C LEU A 7 -0.60 -12.33 -2.26
N LEU A 8 -1.38 -11.33 -2.60
CA LEU A 8 -1.28 -9.97 -2.06
C LEU A 8 -2.68 -9.38 -2.06
N SER A 9 -3.33 -9.43 -0.92
CA SER A 9 -4.73 -9.02 -0.79
C SER A 9 -4.91 -8.06 0.37
N PHE A 10 -5.60 -6.96 0.12
CA PHE A 10 -6.02 -6.01 1.14
C PHE A 10 -7.51 -6.15 1.33
N VAL A 11 -7.93 -6.31 2.57
CA VAL A 11 -9.34 -6.52 2.92
C VAL A 11 -9.72 -5.49 3.97
N THR A 12 -10.81 -4.74 3.73
CA THR A 12 -11.32 -3.78 4.70
C THR A 12 -12.51 -4.35 5.44
N SER A 13 -12.64 -4.00 6.72
CA SER A 13 -13.85 -4.26 7.47
C SER A 13 -14.99 -3.36 6.95
N GLU A 14 -16.23 -3.71 7.27
CA GLU A 14 -17.41 -2.97 6.83
C GLU A 14 -17.35 -1.49 7.23
N ASP A 15 -16.92 -1.22 8.46
CA ASP A 15 -16.82 0.15 8.99
C ASP A 15 -15.51 0.85 8.62
N CYS A 16 -14.67 0.20 7.83
CA CYS A 16 -13.38 0.73 7.37
C CYS A 16 -12.39 1.07 8.50
N THR A 17 -12.56 0.47 9.67
CA THR A 17 -11.66 0.71 10.82
C THR A 17 -10.48 -0.24 10.84
N MET A 18 -10.51 -1.29 10.03
CA MET A 18 -9.42 -2.27 9.98
C MET A 18 -9.13 -2.65 8.54
N VAL A 19 -7.85 -2.75 8.24
CA VAL A 19 -7.38 -3.31 6.96
C VAL A 19 -6.53 -4.52 7.29
N SER A 20 -6.90 -5.68 6.72
CA SER A 20 -6.10 -6.89 6.81
C SER A 20 -5.32 -7.07 5.53
N VAL A 21 -4.04 -7.41 5.64
CA VAL A 21 -3.19 -7.63 4.48
C VAL A 21 -2.73 -9.08 4.50
N HIS A 22 -3.03 -9.80 3.44
CA HIS A 22 -2.68 -11.21 3.29
C HIS A 22 -1.60 -11.34 2.23
N LEU A 23 -0.49 -11.97 2.59
CA LEU A 23 0.64 -12.13 1.68
C LEU A 23 1.21 -13.53 1.81
N ASP A 24 1.63 -14.08 0.67
CA ASP A 24 2.58 -15.19 0.68
C ASP A 24 3.98 -14.63 0.44
N LEU A 25 4.98 -15.48 0.29
CA LEU A 25 6.35 -15.03 0.08
C LEU A 25 6.49 -14.18 -1.20
N GLU A 26 5.83 -14.60 -2.27
CA GLU A 26 5.88 -13.85 -3.53
C GLU A 26 5.15 -12.50 -3.41
N GLY A 27 4.07 -12.45 -2.65
CA GLY A 27 3.37 -11.20 -2.36
C GLY A 27 4.25 -10.24 -1.58
N VAL A 28 5.01 -10.76 -0.60
CA VAL A 28 5.97 -9.94 0.16
C VAL A 28 7.04 -9.36 -0.78
N LYS A 29 7.60 -10.19 -1.66
CA LYS A 29 8.62 -9.73 -2.60
C LYS A 29 8.09 -8.64 -3.52
N LEU A 30 6.86 -8.79 -4.00
CA LEU A 30 6.22 -7.81 -4.87
C LEU A 30 6.04 -6.47 -4.15
N LEU A 31 5.50 -6.51 -2.93
CA LEU A 31 5.29 -5.30 -2.13
C LEU A 31 6.61 -4.63 -1.77
N LEU A 32 7.61 -5.42 -1.40
CA LEU A 32 8.94 -4.88 -1.12
C LEU A 32 9.54 -4.18 -2.33
N LYS A 33 9.35 -4.72 -3.53
CA LYS A 33 9.83 -4.09 -4.76
C LYS A 33 9.19 -2.71 -4.93
N LYS A 34 7.90 -2.60 -4.70
CA LYS A 34 7.18 -1.32 -4.79
C LYS A 34 7.68 -0.34 -3.74
N LEU A 35 7.85 -0.79 -2.49
CA LEU A 35 8.33 0.05 -1.41
C LEU A 35 9.78 0.48 -1.62
N THR A 36 10.61 -0.42 -2.16
CA THR A 36 12.01 -0.09 -2.49
C THR A 36 12.07 1.02 -3.52
N GLY A 37 11.20 0.98 -4.54
CA GLY A 37 11.12 2.03 -5.54
C GLY A 37 10.75 3.38 -4.92
N ILE A 38 9.80 3.39 -3.99
CA ILE A 38 9.42 4.61 -3.26
C ILE A 38 10.59 5.10 -2.42
N ARG A 39 11.28 4.19 -1.72
CA ARG A 39 12.43 4.53 -0.88
C ARG A 39 13.53 5.19 -1.70
N GLU A 40 13.86 4.64 -2.85
CA GLU A 40 14.90 5.19 -3.73
C GLU A 40 14.56 6.61 -4.18
N LYS A 41 13.30 6.86 -4.52
CA LYS A 41 12.85 8.19 -4.92
C LYS A 41 12.89 9.17 -3.76
N LEU A 42 12.50 8.72 -2.56
CA LEU A 42 12.57 9.55 -1.36
C LEU A 42 14.01 9.89 -1.01
N GLU A 43 14.94 8.95 -1.17
CA GLU A 43 16.37 9.20 -0.97
C GLU A 43 16.91 10.23 -1.96
N ALA A 44 16.28 10.33 -3.13
CA ALA A 44 16.59 11.36 -4.14
C ALA A 44 15.79 12.65 -3.91
N ASN A 45 15.09 12.77 -2.78
CA ASN A 45 14.29 13.93 -2.38
C ASN A 45 13.09 14.20 -3.27
N ASP A 46 12.56 13.16 -3.92
CA ASP A 46 11.31 13.22 -4.69
C ASP A 46 10.12 12.85 -3.82
N CYS A 47 8.92 13.06 -4.33
CA CYS A 47 7.67 12.62 -3.71
C CYS A 47 6.97 11.64 -4.65
N PRO A 48 7.35 10.36 -4.63
CA PRO A 48 6.80 9.36 -5.56
C PRO A 48 5.46 8.84 -5.10
N HIS A 49 4.78 8.17 -6.03
CA HIS A 49 3.65 7.32 -5.66
C HIS A 49 3.68 6.07 -6.54
N THR A 50 3.00 5.04 -6.10
CA THR A 50 2.83 3.82 -6.88
C THR A 50 1.41 3.29 -6.67
N HIS A 51 0.97 2.47 -7.60
CA HIS A 51 -0.36 1.88 -7.57
C HIS A 51 -0.25 0.36 -7.56
N LEU A 52 -1.16 -0.26 -6.81
CA LEU A 52 -1.40 -1.70 -6.87
C LEU A 52 -2.84 -1.88 -7.33
N PHE A 53 -3.04 -2.57 -8.43
CA PHE A 53 -4.38 -2.80 -9.01
C PHE A 53 -4.79 -4.24 -8.85
N GLY A 54 -6.08 -4.49 -8.72
CA GLY A 54 -6.64 -5.82 -8.58
C GLY A 54 -7.87 -6.05 -9.45
N TYR A 55 -7.94 -5.40 -10.62
CA TYR A 55 -9.09 -5.50 -11.50
C TYR A 55 -8.99 -6.66 -12.49
N ASN A 56 -7.77 -7.13 -12.75
CA ASN A 56 -7.49 -8.21 -13.70
C ASN A 56 -6.72 -9.32 -12.99
N PRO A 57 -6.82 -10.58 -13.47
CA PRO A 57 -6.11 -11.71 -12.85
C PRO A 57 -4.59 -11.57 -12.81
N TRP A 58 -4.00 -10.76 -13.69
CA TRP A 58 -2.55 -10.56 -13.75
C TRP A 58 -2.08 -9.29 -13.03
N ASP A 59 -2.98 -8.59 -12.35
CA ASP A 59 -2.61 -7.40 -11.57
C ASP A 59 -1.92 -7.81 -10.27
N GLU A 60 -1.34 -6.83 -9.56
CA GLU A 60 -0.57 -7.07 -8.33
C GLU A 60 -1.45 -7.60 -7.20
N LEU A 61 -2.66 -7.06 -7.07
CA LEU A 61 -3.56 -7.44 -5.97
C LEU A 61 -4.39 -8.66 -6.33
N THR A 62 -4.48 -9.59 -5.39
CA THR A 62 -5.40 -10.73 -5.52
C THR A 62 -6.65 -10.44 -4.71
N GLN A 63 -7.80 -10.87 -5.22
CA GLN A 63 -9.10 -10.60 -4.60
C GLN A 63 -9.50 -11.83 -3.76
N THR A 64 -8.71 -12.09 -2.70
CA THR A 64 -8.86 -13.29 -1.87
C THR A 64 -9.16 -12.91 -0.44
N MET A 65 -10.16 -13.54 0.14
CA MET A 65 -10.51 -13.38 1.55
C MET A 65 -10.49 -14.74 2.25
N LEU A 66 -10.21 -14.73 3.57
CA LEU A 66 -10.37 -15.92 4.37
C LEU A 66 -11.85 -16.31 4.41
N GLN A 67 -12.12 -17.62 4.40
CA GLN A 67 -13.50 -18.12 4.39
C GLN A 67 -14.29 -17.76 5.63
N ASN A 68 -13.60 -17.55 6.75
CA ASN A 68 -14.24 -17.22 8.02
C ASN A 68 -14.30 -15.72 8.31
N GLN A 69 -13.97 -14.87 7.34
CA GLN A 69 -14.14 -13.43 7.51
C GLN A 69 -15.60 -13.04 7.37
N PRO A 70 -16.03 -11.99 8.06
CA PRO A 70 -17.40 -11.48 7.89
C PRO A 70 -17.71 -11.19 6.42
N SER A 71 -18.95 -11.50 6.00
CA SER A 71 -19.36 -11.31 4.62
C SER A 71 -19.41 -9.85 4.20
N GLU A 72 -19.45 -8.93 5.17
CA GLU A 72 -19.46 -7.49 4.94
C GLU A 72 -18.07 -6.93 4.62
N ASN A 73 -17.02 -7.72 4.85
CA ASN A 73 -15.67 -7.29 4.49
C ASN A 73 -15.51 -7.26 2.97
N THR A 74 -14.67 -6.37 2.50
CA THR A 74 -14.50 -6.13 1.06
C THR A 74 -13.03 -6.18 0.69
N THR A 75 -12.72 -6.88 -0.40
CA THR A 75 -11.38 -6.83 -0.99
C THR A 75 -11.18 -5.49 -1.69
N VAL A 76 -9.98 -4.95 -1.56
CA VAL A 76 -9.63 -3.66 -2.16
C VAL A 76 -9.09 -3.89 -3.57
N GLY A 77 -9.67 -3.20 -4.54
CA GLY A 77 -9.26 -3.33 -5.95
C GLY A 77 -8.18 -2.33 -6.38
N HIS A 78 -7.86 -1.37 -5.53
CA HIS A 78 -6.86 -0.36 -5.87
C HIS A 78 -6.23 0.18 -4.59
N VAL A 79 -4.92 0.04 -4.47
CA VAL A 79 -4.15 0.63 -3.38
C VAL A 79 -3.16 1.61 -3.99
N LYS A 80 -3.15 2.83 -3.49
CA LYS A 80 -2.22 3.85 -3.92
C LYS A 80 -1.30 4.19 -2.76
N ILE A 81 0.00 4.11 -2.99
CA ILE A 81 1.00 4.35 -1.95
C ILE A 81 1.78 5.59 -2.32
N TYR A 82 1.78 6.56 -1.41
CA TYR A 82 2.49 7.82 -1.58
C TYR A 82 3.75 7.83 -0.72
N GLY A 83 4.86 8.28 -1.30
CA GLY A 83 6.06 8.61 -0.54
C GLY A 83 6.15 10.13 -0.41
N TRP A 84 6.41 10.61 0.79
CA TRP A 84 6.52 12.03 1.09
C TRP A 84 7.91 12.31 1.66
N ASN A 85 8.67 13.21 1.04
CA ASN A 85 9.88 13.69 1.70
C ASN A 85 9.50 14.61 2.85
N GLU A 86 10.45 14.91 3.72
CA GLU A 86 10.19 15.66 4.95
C GLU A 86 9.54 17.02 4.67
N GLU A 87 10.11 17.76 3.73
CA GLU A 87 9.63 19.11 3.42
C GLU A 87 8.16 19.11 2.98
N TRP A 88 7.81 18.21 2.04
CA TRP A 88 6.45 18.15 1.50
C TRP A 88 5.46 17.60 2.51
N ALA A 89 5.89 16.63 3.33
CA ALA A 89 5.03 16.06 4.37
C ALA A 89 4.64 17.14 5.40
N VAL A 90 5.61 17.97 5.82
CA VAL A 90 5.34 19.07 6.75
C VAL A 90 4.48 20.14 6.09
N ARG A 91 4.80 20.51 4.83
CA ARG A 91 4.08 21.55 4.10
C ARG A 91 2.61 21.21 3.93
N HIS A 92 2.29 19.94 3.72
CA HIS A 92 0.91 19.47 3.53
C HIS A 92 0.22 19.06 4.83
N GLY A 93 0.87 19.28 5.97
CA GLY A 93 0.25 19.00 7.27
C GLY A 93 0.15 17.52 7.62
N LEU A 94 0.91 16.66 6.93
CA LEU A 94 0.86 15.21 7.16
C LEU A 94 1.69 14.80 8.37
N LYS A 95 2.63 15.63 8.76
CA LYS A 95 3.41 15.43 9.98
C LYS A 95 3.84 16.78 10.53
N PRO A 96 4.12 16.86 11.83
CA PRO A 96 4.55 18.12 12.44
C PRO A 96 5.97 18.49 12.00
N SER A 97 6.28 19.79 12.06
CA SER A 97 7.63 20.25 11.79
C SER A 97 8.58 19.72 12.86
N THR A 98 9.77 19.26 12.43
CA THR A 98 10.82 18.83 13.34
C THR A 98 11.78 19.97 13.69
N ASP A 99 11.62 21.13 13.07
CA ASP A 99 12.44 22.31 13.33
C ASP A 99 11.77 23.16 14.39
N PRO A 100 12.31 23.24 15.64
CA PRO A 100 11.68 24.00 16.71
C PRO A 100 11.61 25.48 16.43
N ALA A 101 12.40 26.03 15.54
CA ALA A 101 12.37 27.43 15.17
C ALA A 101 11.17 27.80 14.29
N LYS A 102 10.44 26.83 13.78
CA LYS A 102 9.28 27.04 12.91
C LYS A 102 7.94 26.93 13.63
N ASP A 103 7.96 26.67 14.89
CA ASP A 103 6.74 26.57 15.71
C ASP A 103 6.11 27.93 15.98
#